data_5c03eca605f6685db524c96492d7f5d0
#
_entry.id   5c03eca605f6685db524c96492d7f5d0
#
_cell.length_a   1.000
_cell.length_b   1.000
_cell.length_c   1.000
_cell.angle_alpha   90.00
_cell.angle_beta   90.00
_cell.angle_gamma   90.00
#
_symmetry.space_group_name_H-M   'P 1'
#
loop_
_entity.id
_entity.type
_entity.pdbx_description
1 polymer ?
#
loop_
_entity_poly.entity_id
_entity_poly.type
_entity_poly.pdbx_seq_one_letter_code
_entity_poly.pdbx_strand_id
1 'polypeptide(L)'
;MTLPYISDIQLFLAVLVSCAGVIAWLGLAARLHHARRNAVPVRIHVAGSRGKTTTARMIGAALRANGKRVLVKTTGTDPMLILPDGSEQPWPRWGPPTIAEQVRFFREAVRQKADVAVIESMAIEPEYLWASEEYLVRATHAVVTNVRPDHVEVVGDHPLSAANATALIIPRNGQLFVADEAAVAPILDRATQCKCQTTIVPVAGLHHDQSNRRLALSVCD
;
A
#
# COMPACT_ATOMS: atom_id res chain seq x y z
N MET A 1 29.90 -46.96 10.37
CA MET A 1 29.96 -45.57 10.83
C MET A 1 28.60 -45.27 11.49
N THR A 2 28.55 -45.39 12.82
CA THR A 2 27.28 -45.17 13.60
C THR A 2 27.13 -43.64 13.77
N LEU A 3 26.01 -43.12 13.31
CA LEU A 3 25.64 -41.71 13.58
C LEU A 3 25.60 -41.50 15.09
N PRO A 4 26.09 -40.40 15.64
CA PRO A 4 26.02 -40.11 17.06
C PRO A 4 24.56 -40.01 17.48
N TYR A 5 24.19 -40.75 18.56
CA TYR A 5 22.89 -40.66 19.18
C TYR A 5 22.69 -39.26 19.79
N ILE A 6 21.72 -38.50 19.26
CA ILE A 6 21.32 -37.22 19.83
C ILE A 6 20.34 -37.48 20.94
N SER A 7 20.62 -37.06 22.17
CA SER A 7 19.68 -37.20 23.28
C SER A 7 18.44 -36.31 23.07
N ASP A 8 17.28 -36.70 23.61
CA ASP A 8 16.04 -35.93 23.53
C ASP A 8 16.20 -34.50 24.06
N ILE A 9 17.06 -34.31 25.08
CA ILE A 9 17.39 -33.01 25.65
C ILE A 9 18.14 -32.14 24.63
N GLN A 10 19.11 -32.72 23.92
CA GLN A 10 19.86 -31.99 22.90
C GLN A 10 18.99 -31.56 21.73
N LEU A 11 18.07 -32.45 21.31
CA LEU A 11 17.09 -32.15 20.28
C LEU A 11 16.16 -31.02 20.73
N PHE A 12 15.61 -31.11 21.95
CA PHE A 12 14.75 -30.06 22.51
C PHE A 12 15.46 -28.72 22.59
N LEU A 13 16.69 -28.67 23.07
CA LEU A 13 17.48 -27.43 23.15
C LEU A 13 17.77 -26.85 21.75
N ALA A 14 18.07 -27.69 20.76
CA ALA A 14 18.31 -27.26 19.39
C ALA A 14 17.07 -26.61 18.78
N VAL A 15 15.89 -27.22 18.98
CA VAL A 15 14.59 -26.66 18.54
C VAL A 15 14.32 -25.33 19.24
N LEU A 16 14.51 -25.25 20.56
CA LEU A 16 14.26 -24.03 21.33
C LEU A 16 15.16 -22.88 20.87
N VAL A 17 16.45 -23.13 20.68
CA VAL A 17 17.41 -22.13 20.18
C VAL A 17 17.04 -21.69 18.76
N SER A 18 16.64 -22.63 17.90
CA SER A 18 16.23 -22.31 16.54
C SER A 18 14.96 -21.46 16.51
N CYS A 19 13.95 -21.80 17.31
CA CYS A 19 12.74 -21.02 17.46
C CYS A 19 13.03 -19.60 18.00
N ALA A 20 13.87 -19.50 19.05
CA ALA A 20 14.29 -18.21 19.58
C ALA A 20 15.04 -17.36 18.54
N GLY A 21 15.91 -17.98 17.76
CA GLY A 21 16.61 -17.32 16.65
C GLY A 21 15.67 -16.79 15.57
N VAL A 22 14.68 -17.59 15.17
CA VAL A 22 13.67 -17.16 14.18
C VAL A 22 12.83 -16.01 14.74
N ILE A 23 12.37 -16.09 15.99
CA ILE A 23 11.58 -15.02 16.63
C ILE A 23 12.40 -13.72 16.72
N ALA A 24 13.65 -13.81 17.14
CA ALA A 24 14.56 -12.66 17.20
C ALA A 24 14.77 -12.03 15.82
N TRP A 25 14.99 -12.85 14.80
CA TRP A 25 15.15 -12.39 13.41
C TRP A 25 13.88 -11.72 12.88
N LEU A 26 12.70 -12.31 13.11
CA LEU A 26 11.43 -11.71 12.72
C LEU A 26 11.18 -10.38 13.43
N GLY A 27 11.47 -10.31 14.73
CA GLY A 27 11.38 -9.08 15.51
C GLY A 27 12.31 -7.98 15.00
N LEU A 28 13.55 -8.33 14.63
CA LEU A 28 14.51 -7.39 14.04
C LEU A 28 14.03 -6.93 12.65
N ALA A 29 13.57 -7.85 11.80
CA ALA A 29 13.05 -7.53 10.48
C ALA A 29 11.84 -6.57 10.56
N ALA A 30 10.92 -6.81 11.49
CA ALA A 30 9.77 -5.92 11.75
C ALA A 30 10.23 -4.53 12.22
N ARG A 31 11.16 -4.45 13.18
CA ARG A 31 11.71 -3.17 13.65
C ARG A 31 12.40 -2.39 12.54
N LEU A 32 13.20 -3.06 11.72
CA LEU A 32 13.86 -2.43 10.57
C LEU A 32 12.85 -1.93 9.55
N HIS A 33 11.80 -2.69 9.27
CA HIS A 33 10.72 -2.24 8.39
C HIS A 33 10.01 -1.00 8.96
N HIS A 34 9.63 -1.02 10.23
CA HIS A 34 9.00 0.12 10.88
C HIS A 34 9.87 1.38 10.84
N ALA A 35 11.17 1.24 11.10
CA ALA A 35 12.12 2.36 11.02
C ALA A 35 12.19 2.94 9.60
N ARG A 36 12.30 2.09 8.58
CA ARG A 36 12.35 2.50 7.16
C ARG A 36 11.07 3.19 6.73
N ARG A 37 9.91 2.62 7.06
CA ARG A 37 8.62 3.20 6.75
C ARG A 37 8.44 4.57 7.41
N ASN A 38 8.80 4.70 8.69
CA ASN A 38 8.68 5.96 9.43
C ASN A 38 9.69 7.02 8.98
N ALA A 39 10.79 6.62 8.33
CA ALA A 39 11.73 7.55 7.72
C ALA A 39 11.17 8.26 6.46
N VAL A 40 10.05 7.78 5.91
CA VAL A 40 9.33 8.44 4.81
C VAL A 40 8.10 9.15 5.39
N PRO A 41 8.14 10.48 5.54
CA PRO A 41 7.10 11.20 6.29
C PRO A 41 5.72 11.17 5.61
N VAL A 42 5.67 11.24 4.28
CA VAL A 42 4.41 11.21 3.52
C VAL A 42 4.29 9.88 2.78
N ARG A 43 3.23 9.15 3.07
CA ARG A 43 2.94 7.84 2.50
C ARG A 43 1.52 7.85 1.95
N ILE A 44 1.40 7.77 0.62
CA ILE A 44 0.14 7.85 -0.11
C ILE A 44 -0.21 6.46 -0.64
N HIS A 45 -1.33 5.91 -0.20
CA HIS A 45 -1.83 4.61 -0.63
C HIS A 45 -3.00 4.82 -1.58
N VAL A 46 -2.86 4.39 -2.83
CA VAL A 46 -3.85 4.58 -3.90
C VAL A 46 -4.59 3.28 -4.16
N ALA A 47 -5.90 3.28 -3.99
CA ALA A 47 -6.76 2.12 -4.23
C ALA A 47 -8.01 2.49 -5.07
N GLY A 48 -8.79 1.47 -5.37
CA GLY A 48 -10.00 1.56 -6.18
C GLY A 48 -10.00 0.51 -7.29
N SER A 49 -11.11 0.34 -8.00
CA SER A 49 -11.24 -0.66 -9.04
C SER A 49 -10.43 -0.29 -10.29
N ARG A 50 -10.51 0.94 -10.76
CA ARG A 50 -9.84 1.42 -11.99
C ARG A 50 -9.11 2.76 -11.74
N GLY A 51 -8.11 3.05 -12.58
CA GLY A 51 -7.40 4.34 -12.57
C GLY A 51 -6.29 4.47 -11.51
N LYS A 52 -6.06 3.47 -10.67
CA LYS A 52 -5.02 3.47 -9.63
C LYS A 52 -3.63 3.86 -10.15
N THR A 53 -3.15 3.15 -11.17
CA THR A 53 -1.83 3.35 -11.77
C THR A 53 -1.68 4.77 -12.31
N THR A 54 -2.67 5.24 -13.06
CA THR A 54 -2.68 6.59 -13.64
C THR A 54 -2.66 7.65 -12.54
N THR A 55 -3.52 7.51 -11.52
CA THR A 55 -3.58 8.44 -10.39
C THR A 55 -2.27 8.44 -9.60
N ALA A 56 -1.69 7.29 -9.30
CA ALA A 56 -0.41 7.20 -8.60
C ALA A 56 0.72 7.88 -9.36
N ARG A 57 0.79 7.68 -10.69
CA ARG A 57 1.77 8.36 -11.57
C ARG A 57 1.57 9.87 -11.60
N MET A 58 0.32 10.34 -11.70
CA MET A 58 0.00 11.78 -11.71
C MET A 58 0.35 12.45 -10.38
N ILE A 59 0.02 11.84 -9.23
CA ILE A 59 0.42 12.32 -7.90
C ILE A 59 1.95 12.44 -7.83
N GLY A 60 2.65 11.38 -8.23
CA GLY A 60 4.11 11.38 -8.24
C GLY A 60 4.70 12.47 -9.11
N ALA A 61 4.16 12.70 -10.30
CA ALA A 61 4.62 13.75 -11.22
C ALA A 61 4.36 15.16 -10.66
N ALA A 62 3.16 15.41 -10.13
CA ALA A 62 2.80 16.72 -9.56
C ALA A 62 3.66 17.06 -8.33
N LEU A 63 3.86 16.11 -7.42
CA LEU A 63 4.70 16.36 -6.24
C LEU A 63 6.19 16.52 -6.60
N ARG A 64 6.69 15.83 -7.64
CA ARG A 64 8.05 16.09 -8.16
C ARG A 64 8.18 17.48 -8.76
N ALA A 65 7.17 17.93 -9.51
CA ALA A 65 7.15 19.30 -10.06
C ALA A 65 7.20 20.35 -8.94
N ASN A 66 6.67 20.04 -7.76
CA ASN A 66 6.75 20.85 -6.54
C ASN A 66 8.05 20.63 -5.73
N GLY A 67 9.08 20.04 -6.34
CA GLY A 67 10.41 19.86 -5.73
C GLY A 67 10.53 18.76 -4.70
N LYS A 68 9.51 17.88 -4.54
CA LYS A 68 9.59 16.73 -3.61
C LYS A 68 10.34 15.56 -4.24
N ARG A 69 11.08 14.82 -3.42
CA ARG A 69 11.70 13.55 -3.82
C ARG A 69 10.64 12.44 -3.65
N VAL A 70 10.03 12.04 -4.76
CA VAL A 70 8.89 11.11 -4.75
C VAL A 70 9.29 9.77 -5.35
N LEU A 71 9.10 8.70 -4.59
CA LEU A 71 9.19 7.33 -5.10
C LEU A 71 7.78 6.79 -5.33
N VAL A 72 7.49 6.29 -6.53
CA VAL A 72 6.18 5.71 -6.86
C VAL A 72 6.34 4.23 -7.21
N LYS A 73 5.48 3.39 -6.65
CA LYS A 73 5.37 1.97 -7.05
C LYS A 73 3.99 1.73 -7.65
N THR A 74 3.97 1.30 -8.90
CA THR A 74 2.77 0.80 -9.58
C THR A 74 2.71 -0.72 -9.52
N THR A 75 1.52 -1.31 -9.74
CA THR A 75 1.30 -2.75 -9.53
C THR A 75 0.66 -3.47 -10.70
N GLY A 76 0.09 -2.78 -11.66
CA GLY A 76 -0.60 -3.35 -12.82
C GLY A 76 0.11 -4.54 -13.50
N THR A 77 -0.21 -4.82 -14.73
CA THR A 77 0.38 -5.93 -15.53
C THR A 77 1.91 -5.84 -15.54
N ASP A 78 2.45 -4.63 -15.72
CA ASP A 78 3.87 -4.33 -15.68
C ASP A 78 4.16 -3.42 -14.46
N PRO A 79 4.54 -4.00 -13.33
CA PRO A 79 4.83 -3.22 -12.13
C PRO A 79 6.11 -2.40 -12.32
N MET A 80 6.02 -1.10 -12.05
CA MET A 80 7.10 -0.15 -12.23
C MET A 80 7.47 0.55 -10.93
N LEU A 81 8.72 0.91 -10.81
CA LEU A 81 9.23 1.84 -9.83
C LEU A 81 9.64 3.12 -10.54
N ILE A 82 9.04 4.25 -10.13
CA ILE A 82 9.36 5.57 -10.67
C ILE A 82 10.20 6.31 -9.64
N LEU A 83 11.42 6.63 -10.02
CA LEU A 83 12.43 7.22 -9.14
C LEU A 83 12.19 8.73 -8.92
N PRO A 84 12.87 9.35 -7.94
CA PRO A 84 12.72 10.78 -7.68
C PRO A 84 13.11 11.70 -8.84
N ASP A 85 13.96 11.26 -9.75
CA ASP A 85 14.33 11.98 -10.97
C ASP A 85 13.29 11.80 -12.10
N GLY A 86 12.26 10.98 -11.89
CA GLY A 86 11.23 10.66 -12.86
C GLY A 86 11.55 9.48 -13.78
N SER A 87 12.75 8.92 -13.71
CA SER A 87 13.09 7.72 -14.47
C SER A 87 12.31 6.50 -13.96
N GLU A 88 12.00 5.59 -14.87
CA GLU A 88 11.20 4.40 -14.59
C GLU A 88 12.03 3.15 -14.76
N GLN A 89 11.84 2.21 -13.86
CA GLN A 89 12.44 0.88 -13.97
C GLN A 89 11.43 -0.20 -13.60
N PRO A 90 11.51 -1.39 -14.24
CA PRO A 90 10.66 -2.51 -13.86
C PRO A 90 10.84 -2.86 -12.39
N TRP A 91 9.73 -3.12 -11.69
CA TRP A 91 9.77 -3.66 -10.34
C TRP A 91 10.06 -5.16 -10.40
N PRO A 92 11.24 -5.64 -9.95
CA PRO A 92 11.59 -7.04 -10.10
C PRO A 92 10.71 -7.94 -9.22
N ARG A 93 10.12 -8.95 -9.84
CA ARG A 93 9.35 -10.02 -9.18
C ARG A 93 10.00 -11.37 -9.48
N TRP A 94 10.14 -12.18 -8.45
CA TRP A 94 10.66 -13.56 -8.56
C TRP A 94 9.57 -14.60 -8.28
N GLY A 95 8.30 -14.20 -8.31
CA GLY A 95 7.12 -15.02 -8.03
C GLY A 95 5.83 -14.23 -8.15
N PRO A 96 4.70 -14.79 -7.70
CA PRO A 96 3.41 -14.09 -7.72
C PRO A 96 3.47 -12.79 -6.89
N PRO A 97 2.60 -11.82 -7.18
CA PRO A 97 2.53 -10.58 -6.41
C PRO A 97 2.20 -10.87 -4.94
N THR A 98 2.86 -10.17 -4.03
CA THR A 98 2.66 -10.31 -2.58
C THR A 98 2.77 -8.97 -1.88
N ILE A 99 1.97 -8.76 -0.84
CA ILE A 99 2.01 -7.52 -0.03
C ILE A 99 3.38 -7.30 0.63
N ALA A 100 4.18 -8.35 0.82
CA ALA A 100 5.55 -8.25 1.35
C ALA A 100 6.49 -7.41 0.47
N GLU A 101 6.12 -7.16 -0.80
CA GLU A 101 6.85 -6.21 -1.66
C GLU A 101 6.98 -4.82 -1.05
N GLN A 102 6.05 -4.41 -0.18
CA GLN A 102 6.09 -3.12 0.51
C GLN A 102 7.30 -2.99 1.44
N VAL A 103 7.76 -4.09 2.03
CA VAL A 103 8.98 -4.09 2.87
C VAL A 103 10.21 -3.71 2.04
N ARG A 104 10.31 -4.27 0.83
CA ARG A 104 11.38 -3.96 -0.11
C ARG A 104 11.25 -2.55 -0.67
N PHE A 105 10.02 -2.11 -0.96
CA PHE A 105 9.73 -0.76 -1.43
C PHE A 105 10.18 0.31 -0.42
N PHE A 106 9.89 0.17 0.86
CA PHE A 106 10.34 1.14 1.88
C PHE A 106 11.85 1.12 2.11
N ARG A 107 12.52 -0.03 1.90
CA ARG A 107 13.99 -0.06 1.88
C ARG A 107 14.55 0.79 0.74
N GLU A 108 13.93 0.69 -0.43
CA GLU A 108 14.30 1.50 -1.60
C GLU A 108 13.97 2.98 -1.37
N ALA A 109 12.81 3.31 -0.80
CA ALA A 109 12.43 4.69 -0.50
C ALA A 109 13.44 5.40 0.41
N VAL A 110 13.96 4.71 1.42
CA VAL A 110 15.03 5.25 2.28
C VAL A 110 16.34 5.41 1.50
N ARG A 111 16.71 4.45 0.64
CA ARG A 111 17.91 4.53 -0.21
C ARG A 111 17.86 5.72 -1.14
N GLN A 112 16.69 6.01 -1.70
CA GLN A 112 16.43 7.16 -2.57
C GLN A 112 16.20 8.46 -1.81
N LYS A 113 16.25 8.45 -0.48
CA LYS A 113 15.95 9.60 0.40
C LYS A 113 14.61 10.26 0.03
N ALA A 114 13.57 9.43 -0.20
CA ALA A 114 12.27 9.91 -0.61
C ALA A 114 11.56 10.67 0.51
N ASP A 115 11.04 11.85 0.19
CA ASP A 115 10.15 12.62 1.07
C ASP A 115 8.74 12.03 1.04
N VAL A 116 8.35 11.48 -0.13
CA VAL A 116 7.03 10.94 -0.38
C VAL A 116 7.13 9.56 -1.02
N ALA A 117 6.36 8.63 -0.50
CA ALA A 117 6.12 7.31 -1.07
C ALA A 117 4.69 7.23 -1.60
N VAL A 118 4.52 6.97 -2.89
CA VAL A 118 3.21 6.73 -3.51
C VAL A 118 3.13 5.25 -3.86
N ILE A 119 2.12 4.56 -3.34
CA ILE A 119 1.98 3.11 -3.45
C ILE A 119 0.61 2.82 -4.05
N GLU A 120 0.59 2.19 -5.22
CA GLU A 120 -0.62 1.59 -5.75
C GLU A 120 -0.93 0.30 -4.98
N SER A 121 -2.17 0.14 -4.53
CA SER A 121 -2.64 -1.07 -3.88
C SER A 121 -2.66 -2.24 -4.88
N MET A 122 -2.07 -3.36 -4.48
CA MET A 122 -1.99 -4.57 -5.30
C MET A 122 -2.91 -5.67 -4.79
N ALA A 123 -3.32 -5.62 -3.54
CA ALA A 123 -4.16 -6.64 -2.95
C ALA A 123 -5.61 -6.50 -3.44
N ILE A 124 -6.26 -7.63 -3.55
CA ILE A 124 -7.67 -7.76 -3.90
C ILE A 124 -8.44 -8.29 -2.69
N GLU A 125 -7.87 -9.30 -2.03
CA GLU A 125 -8.46 -9.92 -0.85
C GLU A 125 -8.49 -8.94 0.33
N PRO A 126 -9.63 -8.82 1.04
CA PRO A 126 -9.81 -7.90 2.15
C PRO A 126 -8.73 -8.04 3.24
N GLU A 127 -8.33 -9.26 3.56
CA GLU A 127 -7.31 -9.56 4.58
C GLU A 127 -5.95 -8.98 4.19
N TYR A 128 -5.59 -9.06 2.91
CA TYR A 128 -4.31 -8.51 2.42
C TYR A 128 -4.35 -7.00 2.26
N LEU A 129 -5.51 -6.42 1.91
CA LEU A 129 -5.70 -4.96 1.92
C LEU A 129 -5.49 -4.40 3.33
N TRP A 130 -6.18 -4.98 4.30
CA TRP A 130 -6.04 -4.61 5.70
C TRP A 130 -4.61 -4.82 6.22
N ALA A 131 -4.03 -5.99 6.00
CA ALA A 131 -2.67 -6.29 6.45
C ALA A 131 -1.62 -5.40 5.80
N SER A 132 -1.78 -5.09 4.51
CA SER A 132 -0.92 -4.15 3.79
C SER A 132 -0.96 -2.77 4.44
N GLU A 133 -2.15 -2.23 4.73
CA GLU A 133 -2.29 -0.92 5.36
C GLU A 133 -1.83 -0.94 6.82
N GLU A 134 -2.35 -1.85 7.64
CA GLU A 134 -2.13 -1.85 9.10
C GLU A 134 -0.67 -2.13 9.48
N TYR A 135 0.01 -3.03 8.77
CA TYR A 135 1.37 -3.45 9.14
C TYR A 135 2.47 -2.92 8.23
N LEU A 136 2.21 -2.78 6.93
CA LEU A 136 3.28 -2.53 5.97
C LEU A 136 3.35 -1.06 5.53
N VAL A 137 2.23 -0.45 5.15
CA VAL A 137 2.21 0.92 4.60
C VAL A 137 1.97 1.96 5.69
N ARG A 138 0.93 1.81 6.51
CA ARG A 138 0.45 2.81 7.46
C ARG A 138 0.45 4.20 6.83
N ALA A 139 -0.37 4.34 5.81
CA ALA A 139 -0.45 5.54 5.02
C ALA A 139 -0.74 6.78 5.87
N THR A 140 -0.25 7.91 5.44
CA THR A 140 -0.69 9.23 5.93
C THR A 140 -1.86 9.76 5.12
N HIS A 141 -1.93 9.33 3.85
CA HIS A 141 -2.97 9.71 2.91
C HIS A 141 -3.46 8.48 2.16
N ALA A 142 -4.77 8.28 2.12
CA ALA A 142 -5.42 7.33 1.23
C ALA A 142 -6.07 8.06 0.06
N VAL A 143 -6.02 7.43 -1.10
CA VAL A 143 -6.68 7.93 -2.31
C VAL A 143 -7.55 6.82 -2.87
N VAL A 144 -8.85 7.07 -3.00
CA VAL A 144 -9.81 6.12 -3.56
C VAL A 144 -10.37 6.66 -4.86
N THR A 145 -10.03 5.99 -5.97
CA THR A 145 -10.40 6.45 -7.31
C THR A 145 -11.87 6.16 -7.64
N ASN A 146 -12.29 4.91 -7.50
CA ASN A 146 -13.67 4.46 -7.68
C ASN A 146 -13.87 3.09 -7.02
N VAL A 147 -15.12 2.69 -6.81
CA VAL A 147 -15.49 1.41 -6.19
C VAL A 147 -16.58 0.73 -7.06
N ARG A 148 -16.12 0.17 -8.17
CA ARG A 148 -16.98 -0.56 -9.11
C ARG A 148 -16.89 -2.06 -8.83
N PRO A 149 -17.93 -2.86 -9.13
CA PRO A 149 -17.81 -4.32 -9.06
C PRO A 149 -16.61 -4.79 -9.89
N ASP A 150 -15.68 -5.45 -9.22
CA ASP A 150 -14.46 -6.01 -9.81
C ASP A 150 -14.04 -7.19 -8.92
N HIS A 151 -13.45 -8.23 -9.51
CA HIS A 151 -13.01 -9.41 -8.77
C HIS A 151 -14.07 -10.02 -7.85
N VAL A 152 -15.30 -10.15 -8.35
CA VAL A 152 -16.45 -10.64 -7.57
C VAL A 152 -16.24 -12.04 -7.00
N GLU A 153 -15.40 -12.85 -7.64
CA GLU A 153 -14.97 -14.17 -7.19
C GLU A 153 -14.15 -14.13 -5.89
N VAL A 154 -13.57 -12.97 -5.55
CA VAL A 154 -12.74 -12.78 -4.35
C VAL A 154 -13.45 -11.92 -3.30
N VAL A 155 -14.00 -10.78 -3.71
CA VAL A 155 -14.61 -9.82 -2.76
C VAL A 155 -16.11 -10.06 -2.56
N GLY A 156 -16.74 -10.90 -3.38
CA GLY A 156 -18.17 -11.19 -3.37
C GLY A 156 -18.99 -10.32 -4.34
N ASP A 157 -20.23 -10.74 -4.58
CA ASP A 157 -21.16 -10.17 -5.58
C ASP A 157 -22.07 -9.06 -5.04
N HIS A 158 -22.01 -8.79 -3.73
CA HIS A 158 -22.82 -7.73 -3.14
C HIS A 158 -22.38 -6.36 -3.70
N PRO A 159 -23.32 -5.44 -4.03
CA PRO A 159 -23.00 -4.14 -4.65
C PRO A 159 -21.95 -3.29 -3.90
N LEU A 160 -21.84 -3.46 -2.58
CA LEU A 160 -20.87 -2.73 -1.74
C LEU A 160 -19.60 -3.52 -1.43
N SER A 161 -19.41 -4.74 -1.96
CA SER A 161 -18.27 -5.58 -1.64
C SER A 161 -16.94 -4.90 -2.00
N ALA A 162 -16.83 -4.33 -3.18
CA ALA A 162 -15.63 -3.59 -3.59
C ALA A 162 -15.36 -2.37 -2.71
N ALA A 163 -16.42 -1.68 -2.26
CA ALA A 163 -16.30 -0.55 -1.34
C ALA A 163 -15.84 -1.00 0.04
N ASN A 164 -16.41 -2.09 0.59
CA ASN A 164 -16.00 -2.66 1.88
C ASN A 164 -14.53 -3.08 1.87
N ALA A 165 -14.08 -3.76 0.81
CA ALA A 165 -12.69 -4.16 0.65
C ALA A 165 -11.77 -2.93 0.54
N THR A 166 -12.11 -1.98 -0.33
CA THR A 166 -11.33 -0.76 -0.54
C THR A 166 -11.23 0.09 0.72
N ALA A 167 -12.27 0.13 1.55
CA ALA A 167 -12.27 0.87 2.82
C ALA A 167 -11.15 0.45 3.78
N LEU A 168 -10.62 -0.77 3.63
CA LEU A 168 -9.57 -1.30 4.51
C LEU A 168 -8.20 -0.63 4.36
N ILE A 169 -7.98 0.13 3.27
CA ILE A 169 -6.76 0.91 3.07
C ILE A 169 -6.82 2.30 3.74
N ILE A 170 -7.93 2.68 4.36
CA ILE A 170 -8.09 4.01 4.97
C ILE A 170 -7.27 4.09 6.25
N PRO A 171 -6.32 5.04 6.34
CA PRO A 171 -5.40 5.13 7.46
C PRO A 171 -6.07 5.67 8.73
N ARG A 172 -5.54 5.30 9.88
CA ARG A 172 -5.93 5.90 11.17
C ARG A 172 -5.32 7.29 11.33
N ASN A 173 -6.14 8.28 11.70
CA ASN A 173 -5.74 9.67 11.93
C ASN A 173 -5.01 10.31 10.73
N GLY A 174 -5.31 9.85 9.50
CA GLY A 174 -4.73 10.36 8.26
C GLY A 174 -5.69 11.22 7.47
N GLN A 175 -5.45 11.30 6.16
CA GLN A 175 -6.31 12.00 5.22
C GLN A 175 -6.84 11.02 4.16
N LEU A 176 -8.08 11.20 3.74
CA LEU A 176 -8.70 10.47 2.66
C LEU A 176 -9.12 11.45 1.56
N PHE A 177 -8.65 11.18 0.34
CA PHE A 177 -9.12 11.82 -0.87
C PHE A 177 -9.93 10.79 -1.65
N VAL A 178 -11.20 11.05 -1.84
CA VAL A 178 -12.13 10.11 -2.46
C VAL A 178 -12.92 10.79 -3.57
N ALA A 179 -12.98 10.16 -4.74
CA ALA A 179 -13.88 10.61 -5.80
C ALA A 179 -15.33 10.55 -5.32
N ASP A 180 -16.16 11.53 -5.70
CA ASP A 180 -17.56 11.60 -5.25
C ASP A 180 -18.34 10.32 -5.59
N GLU A 181 -18.08 9.69 -6.74
CA GLU A 181 -18.68 8.40 -7.13
C GLU A 181 -18.28 7.22 -6.21
N ALA A 182 -17.18 7.36 -5.46
CA ALA A 182 -16.67 6.37 -4.52
C ALA A 182 -16.98 6.72 -3.04
N ALA A 183 -17.58 7.89 -2.79
CA ALA A 183 -17.92 8.38 -1.46
C ALA A 183 -19.20 7.71 -0.91
N VAL A 184 -19.19 6.38 -0.88
CA VAL A 184 -20.31 5.55 -0.41
C VAL A 184 -20.14 5.17 1.06
N ALA A 185 -21.23 4.70 1.70
CA ALA A 185 -21.28 4.44 3.14
C ALA A 185 -20.09 3.64 3.68
N PRO A 186 -19.64 2.49 3.12
CA PRO A 186 -18.51 1.74 3.68
C PRO A 186 -17.21 2.56 3.75
N ILE A 187 -16.96 3.42 2.77
CA ILE A 187 -15.78 4.28 2.71
C ILE A 187 -15.88 5.38 3.77
N LEU A 188 -17.02 6.08 3.86
CA LEU A 188 -17.21 7.20 4.78
C LEU A 188 -17.31 6.75 6.24
N ASP A 189 -17.98 5.64 6.51
CA ASP A 189 -18.08 5.04 7.84
C ASP A 189 -16.68 4.61 8.34
N ARG A 190 -15.89 3.98 7.46
CA ARG A 190 -14.53 3.60 7.80
C ARG A 190 -13.65 4.82 8.06
N ALA A 191 -13.75 5.87 7.25
CA ALA A 191 -13.02 7.12 7.47
C ALA A 191 -13.35 7.73 8.84
N THR A 192 -14.62 7.74 9.21
CA THR A 192 -15.08 8.20 10.52
C THR A 192 -14.53 7.35 11.66
N GLN A 193 -14.60 6.02 11.55
CA GLN A 193 -14.03 5.07 12.54
C GLN A 193 -12.51 5.25 12.70
N CYS A 194 -11.81 5.53 11.62
CA CYS A 194 -10.38 5.77 11.60
C CYS A 194 -9.99 7.20 12.02
N LYS A 195 -10.94 8.08 12.29
CA LYS A 195 -10.71 9.53 12.54
C LYS A 195 -9.92 10.18 11.40
N CYS A 196 -10.22 9.80 10.17
CA CYS A 196 -9.55 10.25 8.97
C CYS A 196 -10.23 11.53 8.46
N GLN A 197 -9.44 12.54 8.14
CA GLN A 197 -9.98 13.75 7.49
C GLN A 197 -10.34 13.42 6.05
N THR A 198 -11.57 13.67 5.64
CA THR A 198 -12.08 13.26 4.33
C THR A 198 -12.31 14.44 3.41
N THR A 199 -11.70 14.39 2.22
CA THR A 199 -11.95 15.32 1.11
C THR A 199 -12.64 14.55 0.00
N ILE A 200 -13.91 14.91 -0.28
CA ILE A 200 -14.65 14.37 -1.42
C ILE A 200 -14.34 15.24 -2.62
N VAL A 201 -13.77 14.61 -3.66
CA VAL A 201 -13.36 15.30 -4.89
C VAL A 201 -14.43 15.14 -5.95
N PRO A 202 -15.04 16.24 -6.44
CA PRO A 202 -16.10 16.17 -7.45
C PRO A 202 -15.51 15.78 -8.81
N VAL A 203 -15.85 14.59 -9.28
CA VAL A 203 -15.44 14.06 -10.58
C VAL A 203 -16.62 13.63 -11.45
N ALA A 204 -17.85 13.72 -10.95
CA ALA A 204 -19.06 13.36 -11.68
C ALA A 204 -19.14 14.08 -13.03
N GLY A 205 -19.44 13.32 -14.09
CA GLY A 205 -19.53 13.83 -15.45
C GLY A 205 -18.18 14.08 -16.16
N LEU A 206 -17.06 13.86 -15.50
CA LEU A 206 -15.74 13.95 -16.12
C LEU A 206 -15.37 12.65 -16.83
N HIS A 207 -14.58 12.77 -17.89
CA HIS A 207 -13.91 11.61 -18.49
C HIS A 207 -12.88 11.04 -17.50
N HIS A 208 -12.59 9.73 -17.58
CA HIS A 208 -11.72 9.02 -16.63
C HIS A 208 -10.35 9.69 -16.40
N ASP A 209 -9.70 10.19 -17.45
CA ASP A 209 -8.41 10.86 -17.32
C ASP A 209 -8.52 12.18 -16.56
N GLN A 210 -9.61 12.93 -16.78
CA GLN A 210 -9.88 14.18 -16.06
C GLN A 210 -10.20 13.91 -14.58
N SER A 211 -10.96 12.85 -14.30
CA SER A 211 -11.26 12.40 -12.92
C SER A 211 -9.98 12.04 -12.17
N ASN A 212 -9.14 11.19 -12.77
CA ASN A 212 -7.85 10.79 -12.19
C ASN A 212 -6.93 12.01 -11.95
N ARG A 213 -6.89 12.93 -12.92
CA ARG A 213 -6.09 14.16 -12.79
C ARG A 213 -6.59 15.06 -11.68
N ARG A 214 -7.91 15.29 -11.59
CA ARG A 214 -8.50 16.12 -10.53
C ARG A 214 -8.23 15.53 -9.16
N LEU A 215 -8.42 14.23 -9.01
CA LEU A 215 -8.13 13.51 -7.76
C LEU A 215 -6.65 13.60 -7.39
N ALA A 216 -5.74 13.43 -8.36
CA ALA A 216 -4.31 13.54 -8.12
C ALA A 216 -3.89 14.94 -7.68
N LEU A 217 -4.45 15.99 -8.28
CA LEU A 217 -4.16 17.39 -7.91
C LEU A 217 -4.65 17.71 -6.51
N SER A 218 -5.85 17.24 -6.12
CA SER A 218 -6.40 17.47 -4.77
C SER A 218 -5.53 16.89 -3.64
N VAL A 219 -4.66 15.95 -3.94
CA VAL A 219 -3.70 15.37 -2.97
C VAL A 219 -2.44 16.24 -2.83
N CYS A 220 -2.19 17.10 -3.81
CA CYS A 220 -0.96 17.90 -3.91
C CYS A 220 -1.12 19.33 -3.37
N ASP A 221 -2.38 19.76 -3.17
CA ASP A 221 -2.74 21.06 -2.57
C ASP A 221 -2.63 21.00 -1.03
#